data_5ba7b0e68ff7b7f2df40fd0a7d15e10a
#
_entry.id   5ba7b0e68ff7b7f2df40fd0a7d15e10a
#
_cell.length_a   1.000
_cell.length_b   1.000
_cell.length_c   1.000
_cell.angle_alpha   90.00
_cell.angle_beta   90.00
_cell.angle_gamma   90.00
#
_symmetry.space_group_name_H-M   'P 1'
#
loop_
_entity.id
_entity.type
_entity.pdbx_description
1 polymer ?
#
loop_
_entity_poly.entity_id
_entity_poly.type
_entity_poly.pdbx_seq_one_letter_code
_entity_poly.pdbx_strand_id
1 'polypeptide(L)'
;NGKHIVDSNYVQYLHCAVEDVKFEETAPQVDGIIHLANTPRVRLSMEEPADSIMNNVGPTVAVCEWARHWECPVFFAQSSSRLQGTPYANPYTFGKTLAEETLRLYKKLYSVQSHLLYFYNVYGPREADYGEHSTVVRAFKNRIKNDETLHIYGTGRKERDFTYVADVVTGMVKLLITPEGKQPPWVHLGTGDPKTILEIAEAFDHPFVFEFDRKGEVEKTKCELPYIEAQFDVIEYIQEWKARQ
;
A
#
# COMPACT_ATOMS: atom_id res chain seq x y z
N ASN A 1 -12.57 7.25 6.24
CA ASN A 1 -13.40 6.03 6.12
C ASN A 1 -13.50 5.20 7.41
N GLY A 2 -13.70 5.82 8.56
CA GLY A 2 -13.85 5.17 9.87
C GLY A 2 -15.11 4.30 10.07
N LYS A 3 -15.94 4.10 9.05
CA LYS A 3 -17.21 3.35 9.13
C LYS A 3 -17.07 1.86 9.50
N HIS A 4 -15.86 1.33 9.54
CA HIS A 4 -15.59 -0.08 9.83
C HIS A 4 -14.74 -0.29 11.10
N ILE A 5 -14.40 0.77 11.81
CA ILE A 5 -13.70 0.67 13.08
C ILE A 5 -14.77 0.27 14.11
N VAL A 6 -14.62 -0.93 14.63
CA VAL A 6 -15.45 -1.39 15.75
C VAL A 6 -14.99 -0.62 16.98
N ASP A 7 -15.90 0.15 17.54
CA ASP A 7 -15.65 0.83 18.82
C ASP A 7 -15.40 -0.27 19.87
N SER A 8 -14.18 -0.37 20.33
CA SER A 8 -13.78 -1.37 21.31
C SER A 8 -12.94 -0.68 22.38
N ASN A 9 -12.98 -1.21 23.60
CA ASN A 9 -12.16 -0.72 24.71
C ASN A 9 -10.64 -0.80 24.42
N TYR A 10 -10.24 -1.37 23.27
CA TYR A 10 -8.86 -1.57 22.85
C TYR A 10 -8.44 -0.65 21.69
N VAL A 11 -9.35 0.15 21.15
CA VAL A 11 -9.06 1.03 20.00
C VAL A 11 -9.51 2.44 20.32
N GLN A 12 -8.56 3.37 20.31
CA GLN A 12 -8.83 4.80 20.34
C GLN A 12 -8.67 5.36 18.92
N TYR A 13 -9.69 6.05 18.43
CA TYR A 13 -9.67 6.70 17.12
C TYR A 13 -9.49 8.21 17.26
N LEU A 14 -8.43 8.75 16.64
CA LEU A 14 -8.18 10.18 16.56
C LEU A 14 -8.52 10.67 15.15
N HIS A 15 -9.46 11.59 15.02
CA HIS A 15 -9.88 12.16 13.75
C HIS A 15 -9.09 13.43 13.42
N CYS A 16 -7.81 13.25 13.05
CA CYS A 16 -6.91 14.35 12.69
C CYS A 16 -5.89 13.88 11.66
N ALA A 17 -5.13 14.79 11.09
CA ALA A 17 -3.94 14.44 10.32
C ALA A 17 -2.85 13.91 11.25
N VAL A 18 -1.93 13.11 10.70
CA VAL A 18 -0.82 12.53 11.48
C VAL A 18 0.03 13.61 12.10
N GLU A 19 0.29 14.68 11.36
CA GLU A 19 1.12 15.82 11.78
C GLU A 19 0.47 16.65 12.91
N ASP A 20 -0.85 16.57 13.05
CA ASP A 20 -1.61 17.33 14.05
C ASP A 20 -1.77 16.59 15.37
N VAL A 21 -1.35 15.32 15.46
CA VAL A 21 -1.42 14.55 16.70
C VAL A 21 -0.40 15.07 17.71
N LYS A 22 -0.91 15.60 18.81
CA LYS A 22 -0.11 16.02 19.97
C LYS A 22 0.07 14.84 20.91
N PHE A 23 1.15 14.08 20.72
CA PHE A 23 1.38 12.85 21.49
C PHE A 23 1.57 13.08 23.00
N GLU A 24 2.04 14.25 23.43
CA GLU A 24 2.19 14.61 24.85
C GLU A 24 0.85 14.66 25.59
N GLU A 25 -0.24 14.95 24.87
CA GLU A 25 -1.58 15.13 25.45
C GLU A 25 -2.52 13.93 25.16
N THR A 26 -2.25 13.12 24.12
CA THR A 26 -3.29 12.25 23.52
C THR A 26 -2.97 10.77 23.47
N ALA A 27 -1.71 10.37 23.64
CA ALA A 27 -1.37 8.96 23.48
C ALA A 27 -0.47 8.45 24.60
N PRO A 28 -0.79 7.29 25.19
CA PRO A 28 0.12 6.56 26.05
C PRO A 28 1.34 6.12 25.24
N GLN A 29 2.42 5.76 25.94
CA GLN A 29 3.57 5.12 25.32
C GLN A 29 3.11 3.88 24.51
N VAL A 30 3.67 3.72 23.30
CA VAL A 30 3.36 2.61 22.40
C VAL A 30 4.60 1.74 22.17
N ASP A 31 4.37 0.45 21.91
CA ASP A 31 5.44 -0.53 21.65
C ASP A 31 5.94 -0.47 20.19
N GLY A 32 5.25 0.23 19.31
CA GLY A 32 5.62 0.37 17.90
C GLY A 32 4.59 1.15 17.10
N ILE A 33 5.02 1.70 15.97
CA ILE A 33 4.18 2.51 15.09
C ILE A 33 4.07 1.84 13.71
N ILE A 34 2.84 1.51 13.28
CA ILE A 34 2.58 1.07 11.90
C ILE A 34 2.19 2.29 11.08
N HIS A 35 3.10 2.74 10.22
CA HIS A 35 2.89 3.94 9.40
C HIS A 35 2.34 3.58 8.01
N LEU A 36 1.02 3.68 7.85
CA LEU A 36 0.29 3.48 6.60
C LEU A 36 -0.27 4.79 6.02
N ALA A 37 -0.12 5.90 6.74
CA ALA A 37 -0.70 7.20 6.39
C ALA A 37 0.16 7.92 5.34
N ASN A 38 -0.01 7.50 4.09
CA ASN A 38 0.64 8.11 2.93
C ASN A 38 -0.36 8.19 1.77
N THR A 39 -0.17 9.15 0.86
CA THR A 39 -0.97 9.24 -0.35
C THR A 39 -0.46 8.26 -1.40
N PRO A 40 -1.21 7.19 -1.70
CA PRO A 40 -0.86 6.23 -2.74
C PRO A 40 -1.29 6.76 -4.13
N ARG A 41 -0.92 6.05 -5.19
CA ARG A 41 -1.36 6.20 -6.59
C ARG A 41 -0.43 7.04 -7.46
N VAL A 42 0.20 6.35 -8.38
CA VAL A 42 1.10 6.96 -9.39
C VAL A 42 0.37 7.99 -10.23
N ARG A 43 -0.83 7.67 -10.75
CA ARG A 43 -1.58 8.60 -11.61
C ARG A 43 -1.94 9.88 -10.88
N LEU A 44 -2.50 9.81 -9.69
CA LEU A 44 -2.83 10.98 -8.88
C LEU A 44 -1.59 11.85 -8.63
N SER A 45 -0.44 11.23 -8.39
CA SER A 45 0.81 11.96 -8.18
C SER A 45 1.29 12.75 -9.39
N MET A 46 0.94 12.33 -10.60
CA MET A 46 1.25 13.07 -11.83
C MET A 46 0.35 14.30 -12.01
N GLU A 47 -0.85 14.26 -11.47
CA GLU A 47 -1.83 15.35 -11.49
C GLU A 47 -1.56 16.34 -10.35
N GLU A 48 -1.21 15.83 -9.15
CA GLU A 48 -0.97 16.58 -7.91
C GLU A 48 0.41 16.28 -7.32
N PRO A 49 1.51 16.69 -7.99
CA PRO A 49 2.86 16.27 -7.60
C PRO A 49 3.31 16.82 -6.25
N ALA A 50 2.98 18.06 -5.92
CA ALA A 50 3.37 18.70 -4.66
C ALA A 50 2.69 17.98 -3.48
N ASP A 51 1.39 17.76 -3.54
CA ASP A 51 0.61 17.09 -2.50
C ASP A 51 1.07 15.65 -2.32
N SER A 52 1.34 14.94 -3.42
CA SER A 52 1.85 13.58 -3.36
C SER A 52 3.20 13.48 -2.64
N ILE A 53 4.11 14.42 -2.87
CA ILE A 53 5.42 14.44 -2.20
C ILE A 53 5.24 14.81 -0.73
N MET A 54 4.55 15.90 -0.42
CA MET A 54 4.40 16.41 0.93
C MET A 54 3.64 15.44 1.84
N ASN A 55 2.55 14.84 1.34
CA ASN A 55 1.74 13.85 2.09
C ASN A 55 2.43 12.48 2.26
N ASN A 56 3.60 12.27 1.67
CA ASN A 56 4.45 11.11 1.95
C ASN A 56 5.58 11.46 2.92
N VAL A 57 6.10 12.68 2.88
CA VAL A 57 7.25 13.09 3.71
C VAL A 57 6.81 13.66 5.06
N GLY A 58 5.85 14.59 5.10
CA GLY A 58 5.37 15.25 6.32
C GLY A 58 4.93 14.25 7.40
N PRO A 59 3.96 13.35 7.12
CA PRO A 59 3.55 12.32 8.07
C PRO A 59 4.70 11.42 8.54
N THR A 60 5.67 11.14 7.65
CA THR A 60 6.83 10.30 8.00
C THR A 60 7.75 11.02 8.99
N VAL A 61 7.96 12.34 8.82
CA VAL A 61 8.74 13.13 9.80
C VAL A 61 8.05 13.12 11.17
N ALA A 62 6.74 13.36 11.22
CA ALA A 62 5.97 13.33 12.47
C ALA A 62 6.08 11.95 13.17
N VAL A 63 5.92 10.86 12.41
CA VAL A 63 6.05 9.49 12.92
C VAL A 63 7.47 9.22 13.45
N CYS A 64 8.51 9.73 12.77
CA CYS A 64 9.88 9.59 13.24
C CYS A 64 10.11 10.33 14.57
N GLU A 65 9.52 11.53 14.76
CA GLU A 65 9.59 12.26 16.02
C GLU A 65 8.88 11.51 17.16
N TRP A 66 7.71 10.90 16.89
CA TRP A 66 7.02 10.05 17.87
C TRP A 66 7.84 8.84 18.24
N ALA A 67 8.38 8.13 17.24
CA ALA A 67 9.21 6.95 17.45
C ALA A 67 10.46 7.28 18.27
N ARG A 68 11.05 8.47 18.04
CA ARG A 68 12.18 8.98 18.83
C ARG A 68 11.79 9.30 20.28
N HIS A 69 10.59 9.87 20.48
CA HIS A 69 10.09 10.22 21.82
C HIS A 69 9.74 8.97 22.64
N TRP A 70 9.10 7.97 22.02
CA TRP A 70 8.70 6.73 22.70
C TRP A 70 9.74 5.60 22.64
N GLU A 71 10.87 5.84 22.00
CA GLU A 71 11.93 4.84 21.80
C GLU A 71 11.42 3.52 21.21
N CYS A 72 10.50 3.62 20.24
CA CYS A 72 9.84 2.46 19.64
C CYS A 72 10.12 2.32 18.13
N PRO A 73 10.00 1.12 17.56
CA PRO A 73 10.22 0.89 16.13
C PRO A 73 9.09 1.43 15.24
N VAL A 74 9.45 1.79 14.00
CA VAL A 74 8.51 2.17 12.92
C VAL A 74 8.42 1.06 11.89
N PHE A 75 7.21 0.61 11.58
CA PHE A 75 6.89 -0.31 10.50
C PHE A 75 6.27 0.48 9.34
N PHE A 76 7.06 0.78 8.33
CA PHE A 76 6.69 1.72 7.27
C PHE A 76 6.19 1.01 6.01
N ALA A 77 4.99 1.37 5.54
CA ALA A 77 4.45 0.89 4.26
C ALA A 77 5.22 1.50 3.08
N GLN A 78 6.16 0.73 2.54
CA GLN A 78 6.87 1.07 1.31
C GLN A 78 6.15 0.44 0.10
N SER A 79 6.38 0.97 -1.08
CA SER A 79 5.79 0.46 -2.33
C SER A 79 6.79 -0.38 -3.13
N SER A 80 6.31 -1.45 -3.76
CA SER A 80 7.09 -2.22 -4.73
C SER A 80 7.57 -1.39 -5.92
N SER A 81 6.90 -0.28 -6.24
CA SER A 81 7.35 0.66 -7.28
C SER A 81 8.73 1.27 -6.98
N ARG A 82 9.12 1.34 -5.70
CA ARG A 82 10.45 1.81 -5.26
C ARG A 82 11.57 0.87 -5.70
N LEU A 83 11.26 -0.41 -5.90
CA LEU A 83 12.22 -1.44 -6.33
C LEU A 83 12.42 -1.47 -7.84
N GLN A 84 11.62 -0.70 -8.59
CA GLN A 84 11.57 -0.75 -10.05
C GLN A 84 11.97 0.59 -10.67
N GLY A 85 13.04 0.57 -11.43
CA GLY A 85 13.53 1.75 -12.12
C GLY A 85 14.19 2.79 -11.21
N THR A 86 13.98 4.04 -11.53
CA THR A 86 14.57 5.19 -10.83
C THR A 86 13.60 5.81 -9.84
N PRO A 87 14.08 6.39 -8.71
CA PRO A 87 13.23 7.16 -7.80
C PRO A 87 12.55 8.36 -8.47
N TYR A 88 13.04 8.79 -9.62
CA TYR A 88 12.51 9.92 -10.41
C TYR A 88 11.45 9.50 -11.43
N ALA A 89 10.95 8.29 -11.41
CA ALA A 89 9.96 7.79 -12.37
C ALA A 89 8.63 8.57 -12.30
N ASN A 90 8.22 8.96 -11.09
CA ASN A 90 7.02 9.77 -10.84
C ASN A 90 7.07 10.36 -9.41
N PRO A 91 6.23 11.39 -9.10
CA PRO A 91 6.23 12.05 -7.78
C PRO A 91 5.89 11.12 -6.61
N TYR A 92 5.03 10.11 -6.81
CA TYR A 92 4.72 9.11 -5.78
C TYR A 92 5.96 8.28 -5.40
N THR A 93 6.66 7.72 -6.38
CA THR A 93 7.89 6.94 -6.13
C THR A 93 8.97 7.82 -5.49
N PHE A 94 9.05 9.08 -5.90
CA PHE A 94 9.96 10.05 -5.31
C PHE A 94 9.61 10.37 -3.85
N GLY A 95 8.34 10.65 -3.55
CA GLY A 95 7.86 10.88 -2.18
C GLY A 95 8.13 9.69 -1.25
N LYS A 96 7.88 8.46 -1.74
CA LYS A 96 8.22 7.23 -1.00
C LYS A 96 9.73 7.06 -0.77
N THR A 97 10.55 7.49 -1.72
CA THR A 97 12.01 7.49 -1.56
C THR A 97 12.44 8.48 -0.48
N LEU A 98 11.92 9.70 -0.49
CA LEU A 98 12.24 10.71 0.53
C LEU A 98 11.79 10.26 1.93
N ALA A 99 10.62 9.63 2.05
CA ALA A 99 10.15 9.06 3.30
C ALA A 99 11.10 7.97 3.82
N GLU A 100 11.57 7.06 2.95
CA GLU A 100 12.57 6.05 3.31
C GLU A 100 13.90 6.69 3.76
N GLU A 101 14.39 7.69 3.04
CA GLU A 101 15.63 8.40 3.40
C GLU A 101 15.46 9.17 4.74
N THR A 102 14.27 9.68 5.03
CA THR A 102 13.95 10.27 6.33
C THR A 102 14.10 9.22 7.45
N LEU A 103 13.51 8.04 7.29
CA LEU A 103 13.66 6.93 8.27
C LEU A 103 15.12 6.52 8.44
N ARG A 104 15.89 6.44 7.36
CA ARG A 104 17.34 6.15 7.40
C ARG A 104 18.12 7.21 8.17
N LEU A 105 17.80 8.48 7.98
CA LEU A 105 18.39 9.60 8.71
C LEU A 105 18.13 9.47 10.22
N TYR A 106 16.87 9.23 10.61
CA TYR A 106 16.50 9.08 12.02
C TYR A 106 17.11 7.84 12.65
N LYS A 107 17.23 6.75 11.92
CA LYS A 107 17.95 5.56 12.37
C LYS A 107 19.41 5.88 12.64
N LYS A 108 20.08 6.60 11.75
CA LYS A 108 21.51 6.94 11.86
C LYS A 108 21.82 7.91 12.98
N LEU A 109 20.99 8.95 13.16
CA LEU A 109 21.29 10.04 14.09
C LEU A 109 20.64 9.85 15.47
N TYR A 110 19.48 9.19 15.53
CA TYR A 110 18.65 9.10 16.72
C TYR A 110 18.34 7.67 17.15
N SER A 111 18.91 6.67 16.47
CA SER A 111 18.72 5.23 16.76
C SER A 111 17.28 4.73 16.60
N VAL A 112 16.39 5.48 15.94
CA VAL A 112 15.02 5.05 15.66
C VAL A 112 15.05 3.83 14.75
N GLN A 113 14.59 2.68 15.26
CA GLN A 113 14.50 1.46 14.46
C GLN A 113 13.37 1.56 13.44
N SER A 114 13.62 1.11 12.21
CA SER A 114 12.61 1.12 11.16
C SER A 114 12.67 -0.14 10.30
N HIS A 115 11.48 -0.66 9.95
CA HIS A 115 11.28 -1.84 9.12
C HIS A 115 10.45 -1.47 7.91
N LEU A 116 10.98 -1.72 6.69
CA LEU A 116 10.29 -1.38 5.45
C LEU A 116 9.40 -2.55 5.02
N LEU A 117 8.12 -2.29 4.84
CA LEU A 117 7.12 -3.26 4.39
C LEU A 117 6.82 -2.97 2.92
N TYR A 118 7.41 -3.71 1.99
CA TYR A 118 7.15 -3.53 0.56
C TYR A 118 5.82 -4.15 0.17
N PHE A 119 4.82 -3.30 -0.05
CA PHE A 119 3.51 -3.69 -0.53
C PHE A 119 3.50 -3.78 -2.05
N TYR A 120 2.80 -4.78 -2.53
CA TYR A 120 2.50 -4.97 -3.96
C TYR A 120 1.06 -4.51 -4.25
N ASN A 121 0.37 -5.10 -5.21
CA ASN A 121 -0.99 -4.63 -5.54
C ASN A 121 -2.00 -5.28 -4.57
N VAL A 122 -2.20 -4.65 -3.43
CA VAL A 122 -3.12 -5.16 -2.40
C VAL A 122 -4.56 -5.05 -2.88
N TYR A 123 -5.31 -6.15 -2.75
CA TYR A 123 -6.74 -6.23 -3.07
C TYR A 123 -7.52 -6.87 -1.93
N GLY A 124 -8.85 -6.74 -1.92
CA GLY A 124 -9.69 -7.40 -0.94
C GLY A 124 -10.95 -6.60 -0.58
N PRO A 125 -11.67 -7.03 0.49
CA PRO A 125 -12.82 -6.30 0.98
C PRO A 125 -12.42 -4.93 1.54
N ARG A 126 -13.35 -3.94 1.47
CA ARG A 126 -13.14 -2.57 1.95
C ARG A 126 -12.03 -1.79 1.21
N GLU A 127 -11.63 -2.26 0.03
CA GLU A 127 -10.72 -1.53 -0.83
C GLU A 127 -11.26 -0.12 -1.09
N ALA A 128 -10.41 0.90 -0.90
CA ALA A 128 -10.82 2.28 -1.04
C ALA A 128 -11.21 2.61 -2.49
N ASP A 129 -12.28 3.38 -2.63
CA ASP A 129 -12.76 3.86 -3.92
C ASP A 129 -12.25 5.27 -4.16
N TYR A 130 -11.35 5.40 -5.12
CA TYR A 130 -10.80 6.67 -5.59
C TYR A 130 -11.28 7.02 -7.00
N GLY A 131 -12.45 6.49 -7.44
CA GLY A 131 -12.93 6.67 -8.80
C GLY A 131 -11.93 6.15 -9.82
N GLU A 132 -11.50 6.98 -10.75
CA GLU A 132 -10.53 6.64 -11.80
C GLU A 132 -9.13 6.29 -11.27
N HIS A 133 -8.80 6.67 -10.04
CA HIS A 133 -7.52 6.37 -9.38
C HIS A 133 -7.57 5.08 -8.54
N SER A 134 -8.66 4.34 -8.57
CA SER A 134 -8.80 3.06 -7.87
C SER A 134 -7.82 2.01 -8.43
N THR A 135 -7.52 0.97 -7.63
CA THR A 135 -6.79 -0.20 -8.12
C THR A 135 -7.59 -0.89 -9.23
N VAL A 136 -6.93 -1.67 -10.08
CA VAL A 136 -7.59 -2.31 -11.23
C VAL A 136 -8.76 -3.19 -10.81
N VAL A 137 -8.61 -3.99 -9.75
CA VAL A 137 -9.68 -4.86 -9.23
C VAL A 137 -10.88 -4.03 -8.78
N ARG A 138 -10.65 -2.93 -8.05
CA ARG A 138 -11.72 -2.04 -7.60
C ARG A 138 -12.37 -1.29 -8.77
N ALA A 139 -11.58 -0.77 -9.69
CA ALA A 139 -12.06 -0.06 -10.87
C ALA A 139 -12.96 -0.95 -11.72
N PHE A 140 -12.57 -2.21 -11.98
CA PHE A 140 -13.37 -3.17 -12.73
C PHE A 140 -14.68 -3.51 -12.00
N LYS A 141 -14.64 -3.76 -10.70
CA LYS A 141 -15.86 -3.96 -9.89
C LYS A 141 -16.83 -2.79 -9.98
N ASN A 142 -16.33 -1.55 -9.94
CA ASN A 142 -17.17 -0.37 -10.04
C ASN A 142 -17.83 -0.27 -11.40
N ARG A 143 -17.07 -0.50 -12.49
CA ARG A 143 -17.61 -0.48 -13.86
C ARG A 143 -18.70 -1.53 -14.04
N ILE A 144 -18.47 -2.76 -13.60
CA ILE A 144 -19.48 -3.83 -13.68
C ILE A 144 -20.76 -3.45 -12.91
N LYS A 145 -20.62 -2.87 -11.72
CA LYS A 145 -21.79 -2.41 -10.94
C LYS A 145 -22.59 -1.30 -11.62
N ASN A 146 -21.93 -0.53 -12.46
CA ASN A 146 -22.56 0.55 -13.25
C ASN A 146 -22.99 0.10 -14.66
N ASP A 147 -22.86 -1.20 -14.99
CA ASP A 147 -23.10 -1.75 -16.33
C ASP A 147 -22.22 -1.10 -17.42
N GLU A 148 -20.96 -0.77 -17.05
CA GLU A 148 -19.98 -0.12 -17.93
C GLU A 148 -18.93 -1.12 -18.40
N THR A 149 -18.45 -0.98 -19.64
CA THR A 149 -17.34 -1.77 -20.23
C THR A 149 -16.04 -1.55 -19.44
N LEU A 150 -15.24 -2.61 -19.24
CA LEU A 150 -13.93 -2.50 -18.60
C LEU A 150 -12.94 -1.80 -19.53
N HIS A 151 -12.05 -0.97 -18.97
CA HIS A 151 -11.02 -0.27 -19.73
C HIS A 151 -9.63 -0.84 -19.37
N ILE A 152 -8.96 -1.43 -20.36
CA ILE A 152 -7.59 -1.94 -20.26
C ILE A 152 -6.65 -0.94 -20.92
N TYR A 153 -5.72 -0.37 -20.14
CA TYR A 153 -4.76 0.61 -20.64
C TYR A 153 -3.52 -0.10 -21.22
N GLY A 154 -3.15 0.28 -22.45
CA GLY A 154 -2.12 -0.40 -23.24
C GLY A 154 -2.59 -1.75 -23.78
N THR A 155 -1.72 -2.73 -23.84
CA THR A 155 -2.00 -4.07 -24.40
C THR A 155 -2.60 -5.05 -23.41
N GLY A 156 -2.76 -4.66 -22.15
CA GLY A 156 -3.17 -5.56 -21.05
C GLY A 156 -2.08 -6.53 -20.57
N ARG A 157 -0.89 -6.52 -21.18
CA ARG A 157 0.22 -7.45 -20.87
C ARG A 157 1.05 -7.04 -19.66
N LYS A 158 0.83 -5.83 -19.12
CA LYS A 158 1.50 -5.41 -17.89
C LYS A 158 1.16 -6.36 -16.75
N GLU A 159 2.19 -6.83 -16.04
CA GLU A 159 2.06 -7.79 -14.96
C GLU A 159 2.06 -7.10 -13.59
N ARG A 160 1.19 -7.56 -12.69
CA ARG A 160 1.15 -7.09 -11.31
C ARG A 160 1.09 -8.27 -10.35
N ASP A 161 1.91 -8.21 -9.31
CA ASP A 161 1.81 -9.11 -8.17
C ASP A 161 0.64 -8.65 -7.30
N PHE A 162 -0.42 -9.43 -7.26
CA PHE A 162 -1.62 -9.14 -6.49
C PHE A 162 -1.58 -9.88 -5.16
N THR A 163 -1.76 -9.16 -4.05
CA THR A 163 -1.69 -9.73 -2.71
C THR A 163 -2.99 -9.46 -1.95
N TYR A 164 -3.59 -10.51 -1.41
CA TYR A 164 -4.82 -10.36 -0.63
C TYR A 164 -4.55 -9.64 0.69
N VAL A 165 -5.45 -8.75 1.09
CA VAL A 165 -5.25 -7.89 2.27
C VAL A 165 -5.05 -8.66 3.56
N ALA A 166 -5.71 -9.83 3.74
CA ALA A 166 -5.53 -10.65 4.93
C ALA A 166 -4.13 -11.29 4.98
N ASP A 167 -3.55 -11.68 3.83
CA ASP A 167 -2.18 -12.20 3.76
C ASP A 167 -1.17 -11.11 4.12
N VAL A 168 -1.41 -9.87 3.64
CA VAL A 168 -0.59 -8.70 4.03
C VAL A 168 -0.65 -8.49 5.54
N VAL A 169 -1.85 -8.48 6.14
CA VAL A 169 -2.03 -8.30 7.59
C VAL A 169 -1.33 -9.42 8.37
N THR A 170 -1.47 -10.67 7.93
CA THR A 170 -0.78 -11.82 8.54
C THR A 170 0.73 -11.64 8.53
N GLY A 171 1.30 -11.20 7.41
CA GLY A 171 2.73 -10.89 7.30
C GLY A 171 3.18 -9.76 8.21
N MET A 172 2.37 -8.70 8.32
CA MET A 172 2.63 -7.59 9.25
C MET A 172 2.60 -8.05 10.70
N VAL A 173 1.59 -8.82 11.11
CA VAL A 173 1.50 -9.36 12.48
C VAL A 173 2.68 -10.28 12.78
N LYS A 174 3.06 -11.17 11.86
CA LYS A 174 4.23 -12.04 12.00
C LYS A 174 5.51 -11.22 12.26
N LEU A 175 5.69 -10.09 11.56
CA LEU A 175 6.83 -9.22 11.77
C LEU A 175 6.77 -8.53 13.13
N LEU A 176 5.60 -7.99 13.51
CA LEU A 176 5.39 -7.29 14.77
C LEU A 176 5.68 -8.16 16.00
N ILE A 177 5.26 -9.44 15.99
CA ILE A 177 5.50 -10.37 17.10
C ILE A 177 6.87 -11.03 17.05
N THR A 178 7.67 -10.80 16.00
CA THR A 178 9.06 -11.27 15.94
C THR A 178 9.87 -10.51 16.99
N PRO A 179 10.64 -11.20 17.85
CA PRO A 179 11.43 -10.54 18.89
C PRO A 179 12.32 -9.43 18.35
N GLU A 180 12.45 -8.35 19.09
CA GLU A 180 13.35 -7.26 18.78
C GLU A 180 14.78 -7.77 18.51
N GLY A 181 15.47 -7.17 17.55
CA GLY A 181 16.79 -7.61 17.10
C GLY A 181 16.79 -8.83 16.16
N LYS A 182 15.65 -9.55 16.03
CA LYS A 182 15.45 -10.61 15.02
C LYS A 182 14.58 -10.18 13.86
N GLN A 183 13.96 -9.02 13.94
CA GLN A 183 13.15 -8.45 12.89
C GLN A 183 14.03 -8.02 11.71
N PRO A 184 13.75 -8.49 10.48
CA PRO A 184 14.49 -8.05 9.31
C PRO A 184 14.26 -6.55 9.04
N PRO A 185 15.24 -5.84 8.48
CA PRO A 185 15.10 -4.41 8.20
C PRO A 185 14.07 -4.10 7.10
N TRP A 186 13.72 -5.09 6.31
CA TRP A 186 12.68 -5.01 5.28
C TRP A 186 12.07 -6.38 5.01
N VAL A 187 10.81 -6.40 4.57
CA VAL A 187 10.07 -7.58 4.13
C VAL A 187 9.25 -7.26 2.89
N HIS A 188 9.05 -8.26 2.04
CA HIS A 188 8.20 -8.16 0.86
C HIS A 188 6.87 -8.88 1.11
N LEU A 189 5.78 -8.11 1.08
CA LEU A 189 4.42 -8.59 1.29
C LEU A 189 3.73 -8.78 -0.08
N GLY A 190 4.33 -9.60 -0.93
CA GLY A 190 3.84 -10.01 -2.25
C GLY A 190 3.79 -11.52 -2.36
N THR A 191 3.14 -12.03 -3.41
CA THR A 191 2.93 -13.47 -3.62
C THR A 191 4.05 -14.13 -4.42
N GLY A 192 4.72 -13.37 -5.31
CA GLY A 192 5.66 -13.91 -6.29
C GLY A 192 4.99 -14.49 -7.55
N ASP A 193 3.67 -14.43 -7.64
CA ASP A 193 2.87 -14.93 -8.76
C ASP A 193 2.10 -13.78 -9.44
N PRO A 194 2.77 -13.00 -10.32
CA PRO A 194 2.12 -11.87 -10.99
C PRO A 194 1.12 -12.35 -12.04
N LYS A 195 0.04 -11.58 -12.19
CA LYS A 195 -0.97 -11.74 -13.24
C LYS A 195 -0.96 -10.53 -14.17
N THR A 196 -1.26 -10.72 -15.43
CA THR A 196 -1.47 -9.65 -16.40
C THR A 196 -2.78 -8.92 -16.13
N ILE A 197 -2.87 -7.67 -16.54
CA ILE A 197 -4.15 -6.91 -16.46
C ILE A 197 -5.22 -7.56 -17.34
N LEU A 198 -4.82 -8.22 -18.45
CA LEU A 198 -5.73 -8.94 -19.32
C LEU A 198 -6.33 -10.17 -18.60
N GLU A 199 -5.51 -11.00 -17.92
CA GLU A 199 -6.01 -12.14 -17.12
C GLU A 199 -7.01 -11.68 -16.05
N ILE A 200 -6.75 -10.54 -15.41
CA ILE A 200 -7.69 -9.95 -14.44
C ILE A 200 -9.01 -9.55 -15.11
N ALA A 201 -8.97 -8.93 -16.29
CA ALA A 201 -10.17 -8.55 -17.01
C ALA A 201 -10.98 -9.77 -17.48
N GLU A 202 -10.30 -10.80 -18.02
CA GLU A 202 -10.90 -12.06 -18.45
C GLU A 202 -11.57 -12.81 -17.29
N ALA A 203 -10.97 -12.78 -16.07
CA ALA A 203 -11.56 -13.40 -14.89
C ALA A 203 -12.91 -12.78 -14.50
N PHE A 204 -13.11 -11.48 -14.77
CA PHE A 204 -14.40 -10.83 -14.57
C PHE A 204 -15.47 -11.27 -15.60
N ASP A 205 -15.07 -11.83 -16.74
CA ASP A 205 -16.00 -12.30 -17.80
C ASP A 205 -17.02 -11.21 -18.19
N HIS A 206 -16.51 -10.01 -18.43
CA HIS A 206 -17.30 -8.81 -18.74
C HIS A 206 -16.67 -8.10 -19.96
N PRO A 207 -17.46 -7.44 -20.84
CA PRO A 207 -16.94 -6.73 -22.00
C PRO A 207 -15.82 -5.75 -21.64
N PHE A 208 -14.75 -5.71 -22.44
CA PHE A 208 -13.65 -4.77 -22.24
C PHE A 208 -13.17 -4.15 -23.55
N VAL A 209 -12.54 -2.99 -23.45
CA VAL A 209 -11.89 -2.25 -24.53
C VAL A 209 -10.48 -1.87 -24.13
N PHE A 210 -9.61 -1.74 -25.15
CA PHE A 210 -8.25 -1.26 -24.96
C PHE A 210 -8.20 0.25 -25.15
N GLU A 211 -7.50 0.92 -24.23
CA GLU A 211 -7.25 2.35 -24.21
C GLU A 211 -5.77 2.66 -24.43
N PHE A 212 -5.44 3.91 -24.71
CA PHE A 212 -4.04 4.35 -24.77
C PHE A 212 -3.31 4.07 -23.48
N ASP A 213 -2.03 3.70 -23.62
CA ASP A 213 -1.21 3.36 -22.45
C ASP A 213 -0.99 4.55 -21.52
N ARG A 214 -0.87 4.26 -20.23
CA ARG A 214 -0.65 5.26 -19.17
C ARG A 214 0.84 5.51 -18.98
N LYS A 215 1.22 6.78 -18.90
CA LYS A 215 2.59 7.18 -18.59
C LYS A 215 2.94 6.94 -17.12
N GLY A 216 4.21 6.62 -16.86
CA GLY A 216 4.74 6.48 -15.50
C GLY A 216 4.46 5.14 -14.82
N GLU A 217 3.75 4.22 -15.47
CA GLU A 217 3.54 2.86 -14.99
C GLU A 217 4.68 1.92 -15.43
N VAL A 218 5.07 1.02 -14.52
CA VAL A 218 6.05 -0.03 -14.81
C VAL A 218 5.40 -1.21 -15.55
N GLU A 219 6.21 -1.94 -16.36
CA GLU A 219 5.71 -3.10 -17.12
C GLU A 219 5.39 -4.28 -16.20
N LYS A 220 6.20 -4.51 -15.17
CA LYS A 220 6.05 -5.66 -14.28
C LYS A 220 6.32 -5.32 -12.84
N THR A 221 5.49 -5.82 -11.93
CA THR A 221 5.80 -5.93 -10.51
C THR A 221 5.74 -7.40 -10.11
N LYS A 222 6.81 -7.91 -9.49
CA LYS A 222 6.89 -9.27 -8.97
C LYS A 222 7.66 -9.27 -7.66
N CYS A 223 7.17 -9.97 -6.68
CA CYS A 223 7.86 -10.23 -5.44
C CYS A 223 8.85 -11.39 -5.64
N GLU A 224 10.15 -11.11 -5.62
CA GLU A 224 11.16 -12.16 -5.79
C GLU A 224 11.46 -12.91 -4.48
N LEU A 225 11.16 -12.31 -3.33
CA LEU A 225 11.44 -12.87 -2.01
C LEU A 225 10.22 -12.71 -1.09
N PRO A 226 9.14 -13.49 -1.29
CA PRO A 226 7.96 -13.41 -0.46
C PRO A 226 8.26 -13.70 1.02
N TYR A 227 7.81 -12.81 1.91
CA TYR A 227 7.85 -13.01 3.36
C TYR A 227 6.62 -13.77 3.89
N ILE A 228 5.57 -13.78 3.08
CA ILE A 228 4.28 -14.42 3.37
C ILE A 228 4.08 -15.67 2.50
N GLU A 229 3.24 -16.57 2.98
CA GLU A 229 2.66 -17.65 2.19
C GLU A 229 1.26 -17.19 1.78
N ALA A 230 1.08 -16.91 0.50
CA ALA A 230 -0.22 -16.47 -0.02
C ALA A 230 -1.27 -17.57 0.12
N GLN A 231 -2.38 -17.24 0.77
CA GLN A 231 -3.52 -18.16 0.98
C GLN A 231 -4.63 -17.92 -0.03
N PHE A 232 -4.60 -16.78 -0.72
CA PHE A 232 -5.68 -16.34 -1.60
C PHE A 232 -5.14 -15.93 -2.97
N ASP A 233 -5.75 -16.44 -4.03
CA ASP A 233 -5.50 -16.05 -5.41
C ASP A 233 -6.48 -14.97 -5.86
N VAL A 234 -6.01 -14.02 -6.68
CA VAL A 234 -6.84 -12.90 -7.14
C VAL A 234 -7.92 -13.34 -8.12
N ILE A 235 -7.65 -14.35 -8.93
CA ILE A 235 -8.64 -14.90 -9.91
C ILE A 235 -9.76 -15.60 -9.14
N GLU A 236 -9.43 -16.44 -8.16
CA GLU A 236 -10.42 -17.10 -7.30
C GLU A 236 -11.28 -16.07 -6.56
N TYR A 237 -10.67 -15.03 -5.98
CA TYR A 237 -11.40 -13.95 -5.33
C TYR A 237 -12.37 -13.22 -6.28
N ILE A 238 -11.99 -12.99 -7.53
CA ILE A 238 -12.86 -12.39 -8.55
C ILE A 238 -14.04 -13.31 -8.86
N GLN A 239 -13.79 -14.61 -9.04
CA GLN A 239 -14.83 -15.63 -9.30
C GLN A 239 -15.84 -15.71 -8.14
N GLU A 240 -15.35 -15.73 -6.87
CA GLU A 240 -16.22 -15.69 -5.72
C GLU A 240 -17.04 -14.39 -5.62
N TRP A 241 -16.44 -13.26 -5.97
CA TRP A 241 -17.14 -11.99 -5.98
C TRP A 241 -18.27 -11.99 -7.03
N LYS A 242 -18.02 -12.52 -8.25
CA LYS A 242 -19.05 -12.70 -9.29
C LYS A 242 -20.22 -13.57 -8.81
N ALA A 243 -19.92 -14.68 -8.16
CA ALA A 243 -20.93 -15.61 -7.67
C ALA A 243 -21.89 -15.00 -6.62
N ARG A 244 -21.53 -13.85 -6.05
CA ARG A 244 -22.32 -13.13 -5.03
C ARG A 244 -23.10 -11.94 -5.61
N GLN A 245 -23.00 -11.65 -6.92
CA GLN A 245 -23.76 -10.57 -7.57
C GLN A 245 -25.12 -11.06 -8.07
#